data_068e015b23a196da1c870d10770caae3
#
_entry.id   068e015b23a196da1c870d10770caae3
#
_cell.length_a   1.000
_cell.length_b   1.000
_cell.length_c   1.000
_cell.angle_alpha   90.00
_cell.angle_beta   90.00
_cell.angle_gamma   90.00
#
_symmetry.space_group_name_H-M   'P 1'
#
loop_
_entity.id
_entity.type
_entity.pdbx_description
1 polymer ?
#
loop_
_entity_poly.entity_id
_entity_poly.type
_entity_poly.pdbx_seq_one_letter_code
_entity_poly.pdbx_strand_id
1 'polypeptide(L)'
;MRRAHRIAAITRTLVEQPHHVFDVGDFAELFGAARSTLSEDLAIIRSTFDRLGMGKIETIAGAVGGVRYLPDLSKEQISAHIEAVCERLQEPERILPGG
;
A
#
# COMPACT_ATOMS: atom_id res chain seq x y z
N MET A 1 -19.31 -2.48 12.73
CA MET A 1 -18.77 -2.52 11.36
C MET A 1 -18.28 -3.93 11.06
N ARG A 2 -18.61 -4.42 9.88
CA ARG A 2 -18.15 -5.76 9.50
C ARG A 2 -16.67 -5.76 9.20
N ARG A 3 -16.04 -6.91 9.42
CA ARG A 3 -14.59 -7.05 9.18
C ARG A 3 -14.21 -6.64 7.74
N ALA A 4 -14.98 -7.07 6.76
CA ALA A 4 -14.67 -6.74 5.37
C ALA A 4 -14.67 -5.24 5.12
N HIS A 5 -15.62 -4.51 5.67
CA HIS A 5 -15.69 -3.06 5.52
C HIS A 5 -14.54 -2.40 6.26
N ARG A 6 -14.20 -2.90 7.42
CA ARG A 6 -13.10 -2.35 8.22
C ARG A 6 -11.77 -2.57 7.51
N ILE A 7 -11.53 -3.76 7.00
CA ILE A 7 -10.30 -4.06 6.25
C ILE A 7 -10.20 -3.19 5.01
N ALA A 8 -11.28 -3.01 4.27
CA ALA A 8 -11.30 -2.16 3.09
C ALA A 8 -10.99 -0.71 3.44
N ALA A 9 -11.56 -0.19 4.52
CA ALA A 9 -11.35 1.18 4.96
C ALA A 9 -9.90 1.41 5.41
N ILE A 10 -9.33 0.47 6.16
CA ILE A 10 -7.94 0.54 6.61
C ILE A 10 -7.01 0.50 5.41
N THR A 11 -7.24 -0.43 4.49
CA THR A 11 -6.42 -0.59 3.29
C THR A 11 -6.41 0.69 2.47
N ARG A 12 -7.59 1.26 2.23
CA ARG A 12 -7.70 2.50 1.47
C ARG A 12 -6.92 3.63 2.14
N THR A 13 -7.09 3.79 3.43
CA THR A 13 -6.41 4.83 4.18
C THR A 13 -4.90 4.71 4.08
N LEU A 14 -4.38 3.49 4.22
CA LEU A 14 -2.94 3.26 4.12
C LEU A 14 -2.42 3.53 2.72
N VAL A 15 -3.10 3.06 1.71
CA VAL A 15 -2.66 3.19 0.32
C VAL A 15 -2.73 4.65 -0.16
N GLU A 16 -3.70 5.40 0.31
CA GLU A 16 -3.83 6.81 -0.07
C GLU A 16 -2.75 7.68 0.54
N GLN A 17 -2.15 7.23 1.63
CA GLN A 17 -1.08 7.98 2.29
C GLN A 17 0.13 7.08 2.52
N PRO A 18 0.85 6.72 1.46
CA PRO A 18 2.03 5.86 1.61
C PRO A 18 3.08 6.56 2.46
N HIS A 19 3.83 5.77 3.20
CA HIS A 19 4.88 6.22 4.12
C HIS A 19 4.38 6.93 5.38
N HIS A 20 3.10 7.25 5.46
CA HIS A 20 2.56 7.89 6.65
C HIS A 20 2.35 6.84 7.75
N VAL A 21 2.80 7.15 8.96
CA VAL A 21 2.63 6.25 10.10
C VAL A 21 1.31 6.57 10.78
N PHE A 22 0.42 5.58 10.80
CA PHE A 22 -0.86 5.70 11.47
C PHE A 22 -0.80 5.02 12.83
N ASP A 23 -1.43 5.62 13.82
CA ASP A 23 -1.52 5.02 15.15
C ASP A 23 -2.64 3.98 15.13
N VAL A 24 -2.33 2.76 15.51
CA VAL A 24 -3.33 1.69 15.60
C VAL A 24 -4.45 2.05 16.58
N GLY A 25 -4.11 2.80 17.62
CA GLY A 25 -5.11 3.27 18.57
C GLY A 25 -6.14 4.18 17.93
N ASP A 26 -5.72 5.00 16.97
CA ASP A 26 -6.65 5.89 16.25
C ASP A 26 -7.63 5.06 15.40
N PHE A 27 -7.15 4.01 14.77
CA PHE A 27 -8.02 3.11 14.04
C PHE A 27 -8.99 2.38 14.98
N ALA A 28 -8.50 1.99 16.16
CA ALA A 28 -9.34 1.33 17.16
C ALA A 28 -10.50 2.23 17.55
N GLU A 29 -10.22 3.50 17.79
CA GLU A 29 -11.26 4.46 18.14
C GLU A 29 -12.19 4.70 16.96
N LEU A 30 -11.65 4.94 15.80
CA LEU A 30 -12.42 5.26 14.61
C LEU A 30 -13.42 4.15 14.25
N PHE A 31 -13.00 2.91 14.37
CA PHE A 31 -13.82 1.78 13.97
C PHE A 31 -14.52 1.08 15.15
N GLY A 32 -14.30 1.55 16.36
CA GLY A 32 -14.89 0.94 17.54
C GLY A 32 -14.46 -0.52 17.73
N ALA A 33 -13.20 -0.82 17.43
CA ALA A 33 -12.67 -2.18 17.51
C ALA A 33 -11.52 -2.24 18.50
N ALA A 34 -11.29 -3.43 19.06
CA ALA A 34 -10.16 -3.62 19.95
C ALA A 34 -8.85 -3.65 19.16
N ARG A 35 -7.75 -3.29 19.82
CA ARG A 35 -6.43 -3.32 19.17
C ARG A 35 -6.06 -4.72 18.67
N SER A 36 -6.43 -5.76 19.44
CA SER A 36 -6.18 -7.14 19.01
C SER A 36 -6.91 -7.47 17.72
N THR A 37 -8.14 -6.96 17.57
CA THR A 37 -8.91 -7.15 16.34
C THR A 37 -8.23 -6.46 15.17
N LEU A 38 -7.73 -5.24 15.39
CA LEU A 38 -7.01 -4.52 14.35
C LEU A 38 -5.70 -5.19 14.00
N SER A 39 -5.01 -5.78 14.95
CA SER A 39 -3.78 -6.53 14.69
C SER A 39 -4.06 -7.71 13.77
N GLU A 40 -5.18 -8.39 13.96
CA GLU A 40 -5.59 -9.47 13.08
C GLU A 40 -5.92 -8.95 11.69
N ASP A 41 -6.64 -7.84 11.60
CA ASP A 41 -6.98 -7.21 10.32
C ASP A 41 -5.72 -6.79 9.56
N LEU A 42 -4.78 -6.19 10.26
CA LEU A 42 -3.51 -5.77 9.66
C LEU A 42 -2.67 -6.96 9.19
N ALA A 43 -2.72 -8.08 9.93
CA ALA A 43 -2.04 -9.29 9.52
C ALA A 43 -2.62 -9.83 8.21
N ILE A 44 -3.93 -9.77 8.05
CA ILE A 44 -4.61 -10.18 6.83
C ILE A 44 -4.20 -9.27 5.67
N ILE A 45 -4.20 -7.96 5.89
CA ILE A 45 -3.82 -6.98 4.87
C ILE A 45 -2.36 -7.19 4.46
N ARG A 46 -1.47 -7.36 5.41
CA ARG A 46 -0.06 -7.58 5.15
C ARG A 46 0.18 -8.84 4.31
N SER A 47 -0.45 -9.93 4.72
CA SER A 47 -0.35 -11.20 4.02
C SER A 47 -0.86 -11.09 2.59
N THR A 48 -1.95 -10.38 2.40
CA THR A 48 -2.55 -10.17 1.07
C THR A 48 -1.63 -9.33 0.18
N PHE A 49 -1.06 -8.26 0.73
CA PHE A 49 -0.15 -7.40 -0.02
C PHE A 49 1.12 -8.17 -0.42
N ASP A 50 1.66 -8.97 0.48
CA ASP A 50 2.84 -9.80 0.17
C ASP A 50 2.52 -10.76 -0.97
N ARG A 51 1.38 -11.41 -0.91
CA ARG A 51 1.00 -12.39 -1.92
C ARG A 51 0.75 -11.76 -3.27
N LEU A 52 0.19 -10.56 -3.29
CA LEU A 52 -0.11 -9.86 -4.53
C LEU A 52 1.04 -8.97 -5.03
N GLY A 53 2.11 -8.86 -4.27
CA GLY A 53 3.23 -8.01 -4.65
C GLY A 53 2.88 -6.53 -4.68
N MET A 54 1.97 -6.10 -3.81
CA MET A 54 1.49 -4.71 -3.80
C MET A 54 2.29 -3.79 -2.89
N GLY A 55 3.39 -4.25 -2.35
CA GLY A 55 4.20 -3.49 -1.42
C GLY A 55 4.18 -4.12 -0.05
N LYS A 56 4.61 -3.36 0.96
CA LYS A 56 4.77 -3.88 2.29
C LYS A 56 3.95 -3.09 3.29
N ILE A 57 3.31 -3.78 4.20
CA ILE A 57 2.65 -3.17 5.33
C ILE A 57 3.58 -3.35 6.52
N GLU A 58 4.13 -2.25 7.03
CA GLU A 58 5.07 -2.30 8.14
C GLU A 58 4.38 -1.94 9.44
N THR A 59 4.60 -2.76 10.46
CA THR A 59 4.10 -2.46 11.80
C THR A 59 5.26 -1.95 12.64
N ILE A 60 5.04 -0.86 13.35
CA ILE A 60 6.06 -0.24 14.18
C ILE A 60 5.75 -0.55 15.63
N ALA A 61 6.68 -1.21 16.30
CA ALA A 61 6.53 -1.54 17.70
C ALA A 61 6.73 -0.30 18.55
N GLY A 62 6.06 -0.25 19.68
CA GLY A 62 6.20 0.87 20.60
C GLY A 62 5.01 0.92 21.54
N ALA A 63 5.02 1.86 22.47
CA ALA A 63 3.95 2.02 23.44
C ALA A 63 2.60 2.26 22.77
N VAL A 64 2.62 2.94 21.63
CA VAL A 64 1.42 3.28 20.92
C VAL A 64 1.12 2.34 19.78
N GLY A 65 2.14 1.79 19.17
CA GLY A 65 1.96 0.92 17.99
C GLY A 65 1.59 1.71 16.75
N GLY A 66 2.28 1.47 15.66
CA GLY A 66 2.04 2.18 14.40
C GLY A 66 1.99 1.24 13.23
N VAL A 67 1.45 1.71 12.13
CA VAL A 67 1.40 0.96 10.88
C VAL A 67 1.56 1.93 9.71
N ARG A 68 2.27 1.50 8.68
CA ARG A 68 2.41 2.29 7.46
C ARG A 68 2.51 1.41 6.24
N TYR A 69 2.14 1.97 5.10
CA TYR A 69 2.26 1.28 3.83
C TYR A 69 3.52 1.77 3.12
N LEU A 70 4.34 0.82 2.71
CA LEU A 70 5.53 1.11 1.92
C LEU A 70 5.32 0.52 0.54
N PRO A 71 5.20 1.35 -0.49
CA PRO A 71 5.09 0.85 -1.85
C PRO A 71 6.30 -0.02 -2.19
N ASP A 72 6.07 -1.03 -3.02
CA ASP A 72 7.14 -1.91 -3.42
C ASP A 72 8.09 -1.14 -4.34
N LEU A 73 9.34 -1.03 -3.92
CA LEU A 73 10.35 -0.32 -4.70
C LEU A 73 10.54 -0.93 -6.08
N SER A 74 10.48 -2.26 -6.17
CA SER A 74 10.58 -2.91 -7.47
C SER A 74 9.48 -2.49 -8.41
N LYS A 75 8.28 -2.34 -7.86
CA LYS A 75 7.15 -1.89 -8.64
C LYS A 75 7.32 -0.45 -9.07
N GLU A 76 7.80 0.40 -8.21
CA GLU A 76 8.09 1.79 -8.54
C GLU A 76 9.15 1.88 -9.63
N GLN A 77 10.19 1.06 -9.55
CA GLN A 77 11.23 1.00 -10.56
C GLN A 77 10.68 0.53 -11.89
N ILE A 78 9.83 -0.47 -11.88
CA ILE A 78 9.20 -0.97 -13.09
C ILE A 78 8.30 0.09 -13.69
N SER A 79 7.52 0.79 -12.90
CA SER A 79 6.65 1.86 -13.38
C SER A 79 7.45 2.98 -14.01
N ALA A 80 8.54 3.39 -13.37
CA ALA A 80 9.42 4.43 -13.91
C ALA A 80 10.03 3.97 -15.23
N HIS A 81 10.42 2.71 -15.31
CA HIS A 81 10.98 2.14 -16.53
C HIS A 81 9.93 2.12 -17.66
N ILE A 82 8.72 1.73 -17.34
CA ILE A 82 7.63 1.70 -18.31
C ILE A 82 7.35 3.12 -18.83
N GLU A 83 7.32 4.10 -17.95
CA GLU A 83 7.12 5.48 -18.34
C GLU A 83 8.22 5.96 -19.29
N ALA A 84 9.47 5.64 -18.98
CA ALA A 84 10.58 6.00 -19.83
C ALA A 84 10.48 5.35 -21.22
N VAL A 85 10.05 4.10 -21.25
CA VAL A 85 9.84 3.40 -22.51
C VAL A 85 8.70 4.03 -23.29
N CYS A 86 7.61 4.36 -22.63
CA CYS A 86 6.48 5.01 -23.27
C CYS A 86 6.85 6.37 -23.88
N GLU A 87 7.68 7.13 -23.18
CA GLU A 87 8.16 8.40 -23.71
C GLU A 87 8.94 8.19 -24.99
N ARG A 88 9.80 7.19 -25.03
CA ARG A 88 10.56 6.86 -26.23
C ARG A 88 9.66 6.45 -27.37
N LEU A 89 8.62 5.70 -27.03
CA LEU A 89 7.68 5.25 -28.03
C LEU A 89 6.85 6.37 -28.61
N GLN A 90 6.80 7.50 -27.98
CA GLN A 90 6.07 8.64 -28.48
C GLN A 90 6.89 9.50 -29.42
N GLU A 91 8.17 9.17 -29.57
CA GLU A 91 9.02 9.90 -30.47
C GLU A 91 8.98 9.20 -31.81
N PRO A 92 8.26 9.77 -32.78
CA PRO A 92 7.97 9.09 -34.02
C PRO A 92 9.18 8.64 -34.80
N GLU A 93 10.14 9.49 -34.82
CA GLU A 93 11.30 9.17 -35.60
C GLU A 93 12.07 8.02 -35.02
N ARG A 94 11.79 7.69 -33.83
CA ARG A 94 12.54 6.62 -33.28
C ARG A 94 11.90 5.35 -33.42
N ILE A 95 10.63 5.42 -33.45
CA ILE A 95 9.99 4.23 -33.29
C ILE A 95 9.82 3.62 -34.49
N LEU A 96 9.67 4.36 -35.30
CA LEU A 96 9.19 3.80 -36.30
C LEU A 96 10.07 3.83 -37.27
N PRO A 97 10.63 2.98 -37.28
CA PRO A 97 11.25 2.68 -38.29
C PRO A 97 10.25 2.48 -39.14
N GLY A 98 10.15 3.13 -39.60
CA GLY A 98 9.32 2.82 -40.39
C GLY A 98 8.25 2.58 -39.70
N GLY A 99 8.22 3.04 -39.12
CA GLY A 99 7.21 2.85 -38.48
C GLY A 99 7.57 3.02 -37.35
#